data_d73de2e9c65817a543eeb27451c28ee8
#
_entry.id   d73de2e9c65817a543eeb27451c28ee8
#
_cell.length_a   1.000
_cell.length_b   1.000
_cell.length_c   1.000
_cell.angle_alpha   90.00
_cell.angle_beta   90.00
_cell.angle_gamma   90.00
#
_symmetry.space_group_name_H-M   'P 1'
#
loop_
_entity.id
_entity.type
_entity.pdbx_description
1 polymer ?
#
loop_
_entity_poly.entity_id
_entity_poly.type
_entity_poly.pdbx_seq_one_letter_code
_entity_poly.pdbx_strand_id
1 'polypeptide(L)'
;YHEVTAEALHAKGLRVSIVNPAQAKDFARGLAVRTKTDAVDAETLARFGALVQPPAWTPPAPEVRALQALLARQQALSEDLRRERNRQEKALATTTPAQVFASLDASLGFLEEALAKLQQEIDDHLDGHPQLKADLDLLTSIPGVGPQVSRHLLVVLRTHHFQRAEQLAAYLGVVPIERQSGTSVLGRARLSKAGPARVRATLYMAAVVAIRYNPHVSACYARLLARGKAKMVALGAAMRKLVHLCFGVFKTRLPYQADYAPAT
;
A
#
# COMPACT_ATOMS: atom_id res chain seq x y z
N TYR A 1 -17.24 -2.95 4.69
CA TYR A 1 -18.36 -3.72 5.27
C TYR A 1 -17.96 -4.49 6.52
N HIS A 2 -16.76 -5.13 6.56
CA HIS A 2 -16.33 -5.97 7.69
C HIS A 2 -15.93 -5.16 8.93
N GLU A 3 -15.53 -3.92 8.81
CA GLU A 3 -14.99 -3.09 9.91
C GLU A 3 -16.02 -2.91 11.04
N VAL A 4 -17.26 -2.51 10.71
CA VAL A 4 -18.32 -2.29 11.70
C VAL A 4 -18.59 -3.57 12.50
N THR A 5 -18.65 -4.72 11.82
CA THR A 5 -18.86 -6.01 12.48
C THR A 5 -17.68 -6.41 13.34
N ALA A 6 -16.45 -6.22 12.84
CA ALA A 6 -15.23 -6.54 13.57
C ALA A 6 -15.09 -5.67 14.85
N GLU A 7 -15.39 -4.36 14.75
CA GLU A 7 -15.40 -3.45 15.89
C GLU A 7 -16.47 -3.82 16.93
N ALA A 8 -17.67 -4.14 16.48
CA ALA A 8 -18.75 -4.54 17.37
C ALA A 8 -18.43 -5.85 18.14
N LEU A 9 -17.80 -6.80 17.48
CA LEU A 9 -17.34 -8.05 18.11
C LEU A 9 -16.18 -7.79 19.07
N HIS A 10 -15.21 -6.98 18.68
CA HIS A 10 -14.07 -6.59 19.51
C HIS A 10 -14.54 -5.84 20.77
N ALA A 11 -15.49 -4.90 20.63
CA ALA A 11 -16.06 -4.16 21.77
C ALA A 11 -16.78 -5.07 22.79
N LYS A 12 -17.28 -6.23 22.35
CA LYS A 12 -17.85 -7.26 23.23
C LYS A 12 -16.78 -8.19 23.85
N GLY A 13 -15.49 -7.89 23.69
CA GLY A 13 -14.39 -8.68 24.23
C GLY A 13 -14.10 -9.97 23.47
N LEU A 14 -14.66 -10.15 22.26
CA LEU A 14 -14.41 -11.34 21.45
C LEU A 14 -13.05 -11.19 20.73
N ARG A 15 -12.33 -12.32 20.62
CA ARG A 15 -11.11 -12.39 19.81
C ARG A 15 -11.48 -12.38 18.34
N VAL A 16 -11.22 -11.26 17.67
CA VAL A 16 -11.47 -11.08 16.23
C VAL A 16 -10.16 -11.22 15.46
N SER A 17 -10.20 -11.87 14.31
CA SER A 17 -9.07 -11.94 13.37
C SER A 17 -9.56 -11.57 11.97
N ILE A 18 -8.89 -10.64 11.30
CA ILE A 18 -9.17 -10.27 9.91
C ILE A 18 -8.23 -11.06 9.02
N VAL A 19 -8.79 -11.95 8.22
CA VAL A 19 -8.06 -12.89 7.37
C VAL A 19 -8.13 -12.43 5.91
N ASN A 20 -7.02 -12.57 5.19
CA ASN A 20 -7.02 -12.32 3.76
C ASN A 20 -7.88 -13.39 3.05
N PRO A 21 -8.89 -13.00 2.25
CA PRO A 21 -9.74 -13.93 1.52
C PRO A 21 -8.99 -14.96 0.65
N ALA A 22 -7.82 -14.58 0.12
CA ALA A 22 -6.99 -15.51 -0.64
C ALA A 22 -6.45 -16.65 0.23
N GLN A 23 -6.05 -16.38 1.48
CA GLN A 23 -5.59 -17.41 2.42
C GLN A 23 -6.71 -18.39 2.79
N ALA A 24 -7.90 -17.89 3.08
CA ALA A 24 -9.06 -18.72 3.35
C ALA A 24 -9.42 -19.61 2.14
N LYS A 25 -9.36 -19.04 0.92
CA LYS A 25 -9.59 -19.79 -0.32
C LYS A 25 -8.53 -20.86 -0.57
N ASP A 26 -7.27 -20.56 -0.35
CA ASP A 26 -6.18 -21.53 -0.55
C ASP A 26 -6.24 -22.65 0.52
N PHE A 27 -6.66 -22.32 1.74
CA PHE A 27 -6.93 -23.30 2.79
C PHE A 27 -8.09 -24.25 2.41
N ALA A 28 -9.21 -23.70 1.90
CA ALA A 28 -10.33 -24.49 1.41
C ALA A 28 -9.89 -25.47 0.29
N ARG A 29 -9.03 -25.01 -0.62
CA ARG A 29 -8.44 -25.87 -1.67
C ARG A 29 -7.59 -26.99 -1.09
N GLY A 30 -6.79 -26.69 -0.08
CA GLY A 30 -5.99 -27.68 0.63
C GLY A 30 -6.85 -28.78 1.30
N LEU A 31 -8.06 -28.45 1.72
CA LEU A 31 -9.05 -29.39 2.25
C LEU A 31 -9.89 -30.08 1.16
N ALA A 32 -9.59 -29.86 -0.13
CA ALA A 32 -10.37 -30.38 -1.27
C ALA A 32 -11.86 -29.94 -1.26
N VAL A 33 -12.18 -28.82 -0.61
CA VAL A 33 -13.56 -28.27 -0.60
C VAL A 33 -13.88 -27.73 -1.99
N ARG A 34 -14.91 -28.30 -2.62
CA ARG A 34 -15.35 -27.93 -3.98
C ARG A 34 -16.67 -27.15 -4.00
N THR A 35 -17.51 -27.40 -3.02
CA THR A 35 -18.83 -26.75 -2.90
C THR A 35 -18.66 -25.38 -2.28
N LYS A 36 -19.36 -24.39 -2.81
CA LYS A 36 -19.40 -23.03 -2.29
C LYS A 36 -20.81 -22.69 -1.85
N THR A 37 -21.01 -22.70 -0.55
CA THR A 37 -22.21 -22.18 0.14
C THR A 37 -21.76 -21.48 1.39
N ASP A 38 -22.58 -20.61 1.94
CA ASP A 38 -22.26 -19.87 3.16
C ASP A 38 -21.98 -20.80 4.34
N ALA A 39 -22.69 -21.94 4.43
CA ALA A 39 -22.47 -22.95 5.47
C ALA A 39 -21.07 -23.60 5.34
N VAL A 40 -20.67 -23.97 4.13
CA VAL A 40 -19.35 -24.56 3.86
C VAL A 40 -18.24 -23.54 4.07
N ASP A 41 -18.47 -22.28 3.68
CA ASP A 41 -17.51 -21.19 3.91
C ASP A 41 -17.36 -20.93 5.43
N ALA A 42 -18.45 -20.92 6.20
CA ALA A 42 -18.41 -20.78 7.68
C ALA A 42 -17.66 -21.93 8.36
N GLU A 43 -17.90 -23.18 7.96
CA GLU A 43 -17.17 -24.35 8.46
C GLU A 43 -15.66 -24.26 8.12
N THR A 44 -15.35 -23.86 6.90
CA THR A 44 -13.97 -23.68 6.43
C THR A 44 -13.25 -22.60 7.25
N LEU A 45 -13.92 -21.48 7.52
CA LEU A 45 -13.36 -20.40 8.35
C LEU A 45 -13.19 -20.83 9.80
N ALA A 46 -14.12 -21.62 10.36
CA ALA A 46 -13.98 -22.17 11.71
C ALA A 46 -12.77 -23.12 11.82
N ARG A 47 -12.59 -24.01 10.84
CA ARG A 47 -11.41 -24.90 10.75
C ARG A 47 -10.11 -24.10 10.56
N PHE A 48 -10.14 -23.07 9.71
CA PHE A 48 -9.00 -22.16 9.53
C PHE A 48 -8.63 -21.49 10.85
N GLY A 49 -9.60 -20.96 11.57
CA GLY A 49 -9.37 -20.32 12.87
C GLY A 49 -8.77 -21.26 13.91
N ALA A 50 -9.27 -22.52 13.97
CA ALA A 50 -8.79 -23.52 14.91
C ALA A 50 -7.37 -24.01 14.62
N LEU A 51 -7.03 -24.23 13.33
CA LEU A 51 -5.75 -24.81 12.93
C LEU A 51 -4.65 -23.77 12.74
N VAL A 52 -4.96 -22.64 12.09
CA VAL A 52 -3.98 -21.59 11.77
C VAL A 52 -3.80 -20.60 12.91
N GLN A 53 -4.81 -20.43 13.75
CA GLN A 53 -4.82 -19.48 14.86
C GLN A 53 -4.34 -18.07 14.45
N PRO A 54 -5.01 -17.43 13.49
CA PRO A 54 -4.54 -16.15 12.97
C PRO A 54 -4.42 -15.11 14.10
N PRO A 55 -3.49 -14.15 13.99
CA PRO A 55 -3.29 -13.13 15.03
C PRO A 55 -4.57 -12.36 15.30
N ALA A 56 -4.78 -12.00 16.56
CA ALA A 56 -5.90 -11.15 16.95
C ALA A 56 -5.74 -9.77 16.30
N TRP A 57 -6.84 -9.26 15.78
CA TRP A 57 -6.94 -7.91 15.26
C TRP A 57 -7.34 -6.95 16.37
N THR A 58 -6.71 -5.81 16.39
CA THR A 58 -7.09 -4.66 17.22
C THR A 58 -7.50 -3.50 16.32
N PRO A 59 -8.58 -2.77 16.64
CA PRO A 59 -9.00 -1.64 15.83
C PRO A 59 -7.88 -0.58 15.80
N PRO A 60 -7.58 -0.02 14.62
CA PRO A 60 -6.65 1.11 14.52
C PRO A 60 -7.18 2.29 15.33
N ALA A 61 -6.27 3.13 15.81
CA ALA A 61 -6.62 4.35 16.52
C ALA A 61 -7.53 5.26 15.66
N PRO A 62 -8.49 5.97 16.26
CA PRO A 62 -9.47 6.77 15.53
C PRO A 62 -8.85 7.75 14.55
N GLU A 63 -7.75 8.40 14.91
CA GLU A 63 -7.01 9.34 14.06
C GLU A 63 -6.38 8.65 12.84
N VAL A 64 -5.94 7.40 12.97
CA VAL A 64 -5.41 6.62 11.84
C VAL A 64 -6.53 6.22 10.87
N ARG A 65 -7.69 5.86 11.40
CA ARG A 65 -8.88 5.54 10.57
C ARG A 65 -9.39 6.77 9.83
N ALA A 66 -9.44 7.92 10.49
CA ALA A 66 -9.79 9.18 9.85
C ALA A 66 -8.83 9.51 8.71
N LEU A 67 -7.51 9.43 8.95
CA LEU A 67 -6.50 9.63 7.90
C LEU A 67 -6.68 8.65 6.74
N GLN A 68 -6.93 7.38 7.03
CA GLN A 68 -7.18 6.36 6.00
C GLN A 68 -8.39 6.71 5.13
N ALA A 69 -9.48 7.16 5.74
CA ALA A 69 -10.69 7.57 5.03
C ALA A 69 -10.45 8.82 4.15
N LEU A 70 -9.76 9.83 4.68
CA LEU A 70 -9.38 11.03 3.94
C LEU A 70 -8.51 10.70 2.72
N LEU A 71 -7.48 9.86 2.88
CA LEU A 71 -6.62 9.42 1.78
C LEU A 71 -7.37 8.58 0.74
N ALA A 72 -8.32 7.73 1.17
CA ALA A 72 -9.17 6.99 0.25
C ALA A 72 -10.08 7.92 -0.57
N ARG A 73 -10.65 8.96 0.06
CA ARG A 73 -11.47 9.97 -0.63
C ARG A 73 -10.65 10.80 -1.59
N GLN A 74 -9.46 11.27 -1.17
CA GLN A 74 -8.52 12.01 -2.03
C GLN A 74 -8.20 11.23 -3.30
N GLN A 75 -7.97 9.94 -3.15
CA GLN A 75 -7.69 9.09 -4.27
C GLN A 75 -8.88 8.92 -5.22
N ALA A 76 -10.09 8.73 -4.69
CA ALA A 76 -11.30 8.63 -5.51
C ALA A 76 -11.50 9.90 -6.34
N LEU A 77 -11.39 11.08 -5.73
CA LEU A 77 -11.48 12.36 -6.43
C LEU A 77 -10.38 12.54 -7.49
N SER A 78 -9.14 12.10 -7.19
CA SER A 78 -8.04 12.17 -8.15
C SER A 78 -8.28 11.26 -9.38
N GLU A 79 -8.88 10.09 -9.17
CA GLU A 79 -9.26 9.18 -10.27
C GLU A 79 -10.41 9.76 -11.10
N ASP A 80 -11.39 10.40 -10.45
CA ASP A 80 -12.49 11.06 -11.14
C ASP A 80 -11.97 12.25 -11.97
N LEU A 81 -11.10 13.08 -11.40
CA LEU A 81 -10.46 14.18 -12.12
C LEU A 81 -9.69 13.70 -13.35
N ARG A 82 -8.90 12.61 -13.20
CA ARG A 82 -8.17 12.03 -14.32
C ARG A 82 -9.12 11.52 -15.41
N ARG A 83 -10.23 10.88 -15.02
CA ARG A 83 -11.25 10.41 -15.98
C ARG A 83 -11.90 11.56 -16.73
N GLU A 84 -12.19 12.65 -16.03
CA GLU A 84 -12.82 13.83 -16.61
C GLU A 84 -11.86 14.57 -17.55
N ARG A 85 -10.58 14.71 -17.19
CA ARG A 85 -9.54 15.25 -18.08
C ARG A 85 -9.39 14.43 -19.37
N ASN A 86 -9.41 13.11 -19.27
CA ASN A 86 -9.36 12.24 -20.45
C ASN A 86 -10.61 12.40 -21.35
N ARG A 87 -11.79 12.68 -20.76
CA ARG A 87 -13.01 13.00 -21.52
C ARG A 87 -12.88 14.33 -22.23
N GLN A 88 -12.35 15.34 -21.55
CA GLN A 88 -12.11 16.66 -22.13
C GLN A 88 -11.10 16.58 -23.30
N GLU A 89 -9.99 15.85 -23.12
CA GLU A 89 -9.00 15.62 -24.19
C GLU A 89 -9.65 14.95 -25.42
N LYS A 90 -10.47 13.94 -25.19
CA LYS A 90 -11.20 13.29 -26.28
C LYS A 90 -12.22 14.22 -26.94
N ALA A 91 -12.92 15.05 -26.18
CA ALA A 91 -13.87 16.03 -26.72
C ALA A 91 -13.19 17.08 -27.59
N LEU A 92 -11.97 17.52 -27.23
CA LEU A 92 -11.14 18.42 -28.04
C LEU A 92 -10.71 17.81 -29.37
N ALA A 93 -10.54 16.50 -29.44
CA ALA A 93 -10.15 15.79 -30.65
C ALA A 93 -11.34 15.42 -31.57
N THR A 94 -12.57 15.75 -31.17
CA THR A 94 -13.80 15.39 -31.91
C THR A 94 -14.72 16.60 -32.05
N THR A 95 -15.70 16.50 -32.97
CA THR A 95 -16.73 17.55 -33.11
C THR A 95 -17.71 17.43 -31.95
N THR A 96 -17.44 18.18 -30.89
CA THR A 96 -18.22 18.13 -29.63
C THR A 96 -18.98 19.45 -29.45
N PRO A 97 -20.27 19.45 -29.09
CA PRO A 97 -21.06 20.63 -28.81
C PRO A 97 -20.51 21.46 -27.63
N ALA A 98 -20.63 22.78 -27.69
CA ALA A 98 -20.14 23.72 -26.65
C ALA A 98 -20.74 23.41 -25.24
N GLN A 99 -21.98 22.94 -25.18
CA GLN A 99 -22.65 22.57 -23.93
C GLN A 99 -21.93 21.42 -23.20
N VAL A 100 -21.34 20.47 -23.96
CA VAL A 100 -20.57 19.37 -23.38
C VAL A 100 -19.26 19.88 -22.79
N PHE A 101 -18.57 20.82 -23.47
CA PHE A 101 -17.38 21.45 -22.90
C PHE A 101 -17.68 22.20 -21.62
N ALA A 102 -18.75 23.00 -21.60
CA ALA A 102 -19.16 23.71 -20.39
C ALA A 102 -19.44 22.77 -19.21
N SER A 103 -20.07 21.62 -19.48
CA SER A 103 -20.31 20.60 -18.46
C SER A 103 -19.01 19.94 -17.97
N LEU A 104 -18.08 19.63 -18.85
CA LEU A 104 -16.78 19.06 -18.50
C LEU A 104 -15.95 20.05 -17.66
N ASP A 105 -15.91 21.31 -18.07
CA ASP A 105 -15.18 22.37 -17.35
C ASP A 105 -15.75 22.60 -15.94
N ALA A 106 -17.08 22.63 -15.80
CA ALA A 106 -17.73 22.73 -14.49
C ALA A 106 -17.38 21.54 -13.60
N SER A 107 -17.38 20.30 -14.13
CA SER A 107 -17.01 19.09 -13.41
C SER A 107 -15.54 19.11 -12.98
N LEU A 108 -14.64 19.54 -13.87
CA LEU A 108 -13.21 19.66 -13.58
C LEU A 108 -12.95 20.69 -12.47
N GLY A 109 -13.56 21.87 -12.56
CA GLY A 109 -13.44 22.92 -11.53
C GLY A 109 -13.91 22.43 -10.16
N PHE A 110 -15.05 21.76 -10.09
CA PHE A 110 -15.54 21.16 -8.85
C PHE A 110 -14.58 20.12 -8.27
N LEU A 111 -14.06 19.22 -9.10
CA LEU A 111 -13.14 18.17 -8.65
C LEU A 111 -11.80 18.73 -8.17
N GLU A 112 -11.28 19.75 -8.83
CA GLU A 112 -10.04 20.43 -8.44
C GLU A 112 -10.19 21.16 -7.10
N GLU A 113 -11.29 21.90 -6.92
CA GLU A 113 -11.61 22.58 -5.65
C GLU A 113 -11.80 21.57 -4.51
N ALA A 114 -12.55 20.49 -4.75
CA ALA A 114 -12.77 19.44 -3.77
C ALA A 114 -11.47 18.75 -3.35
N LEU A 115 -10.53 18.53 -4.29
CA LEU A 115 -9.21 17.98 -4.01
C LEU A 115 -8.34 18.93 -3.20
N ALA A 116 -8.35 20.22 -3.52
CA ALA A 116 -7.60 21.24 -2.79
C ALA A 116 -8.08 21.34 -1.33
N LYS A 117 -9.39 21.37 -1.11
CA LYS A 117 -10.00 21.38 0.22
C LYS A 117 -9.63 20.13 1.02
N LEU A 118 -9.78 18.95 0.41
CA LEU A 118 -9.46 17.69 1.08
C LEU A 118 -7.96 17.57 1.40
N GLN A 119 -7.09 18.12 0.56
CA GLN A 119 -5.67 18.19 0.85
C GLN A 119 -5.41 19.00 2.12
N GLN A 120 -6.05 20.15 2.27
CA GLN A 120 -5.94 20.97 3.49
C GLN A 120 -6.47 20.22 4.71
N GLU A 121 -7.60 19.55 4.60
CA GLU A 121 -8.17 18.73 5.69
C GLU A 121 -7.21 17.60 6.12
N ILE A 122 -6.48 16.99 5.18
CA ILE A 122 -5.45 15.97 5.49
C ILE A 122 -4.28 16.60 6.24
N ASP A 123 -3.82 17.77 5.82
CA ASP A 123 -2.70 18.46 6.46
C ASP A 123 -3.08 18.93 7.87
N ASP A 124 -4.25 19.54 8.03
CA ASP A 124 -4.81 19.95 9.33
C ASP A 124 -4.98 18.75 10.27
N HIS A 125 -5.45 17.61 9.75
CA HIS A 125 -5.57 16.38 10.52
C HIS A 125 -4.21 15.87 11.02
N LEU A 126 -3.19 15.89 10.17
CA LEU A 126 -1.84 15.48 10.53
C LEU A 126 -1.21 16.46 11.55
N ASP A 127 -1.41 17.75 11.37
CA ASP A 127 -0.90 18.78 12.29
C ASP A 127 -1.61 18.76 13.65
N GLY A 128 -2.89 18.37 13.67
CA GLY A 128 -3.66 18.16 14.90
C GLY A 128 -3.28 16.89 15.68
N HIS A 129 -2.46 15.98 15.11
CA HIS A 129 -2.06 14.73 15.73
C HIS A 129 -0.52 14.60 15.77
N PRO A 130 0.16 15.11 16.84
CA PRO A 130 1.62 15.19 16.91
C PRO A 130 2.35 13.86 16.66
N GLN A 131 1.75 12.74 17.09
CA GLN A 131 2.35 11.41 16.87
C GLN A 131 2.33 11.00 15.39
N LEU A 132 1.24 11.30 14.67
CA LEU A 132 1.17 11.04 13.22
C LEU A 132 2.13 11.96 12.46
N LYS A 133 2.25 13.22 12.89
CA LYS A 133 3.19 14.18 12.31
C LYS A 133 4.64 13.71 12.48
N ALA A 134 5.02 13.33 13.68
CA ALA A 134 6.36 12.82 13.97
C ALA A 134 6.70 11.57 13.14
N ASP A 135 5.75 10.65 12.96
CA ASP A 135 5.94 9.48 12.11
C ASP A 135 6.07 9.84 10.62
N LEU A 136 5.29 10.83 10.19
CA LEU A 136 5.36 11.34 8.82
C LEU A 136 6.74 11.97 8.56
N ASP A 137 7.25 12.76 9.51
CA ASP A 137 8.57 13.40 9.43
C ASP A 137 9.70 12.37 9.35
N LEU A 138 9.60 11.29 10.13
CA LEU A 138 10.54 10.16 10.03
C LEU A 138 10.52 9.54 8.63
N LEU A 139 9.35 9.28 8.05
CA LEU A 139 9.25 8.67 6.73
C LEU A 139 9.73 9.63 5.62
N THR A 140 9.40 10.91 5.72
CA THR A 140 9.82 11.93 4.73
C THR A 140 11.31 12.28 4.83
N SER A 141 11.99 11.95 5.95
CA SER A 141 13.44 12.09 6.05
C SER A 141 14.22 11.24 5.06
N ILE A 142 13.56 10.21 4.47
CA ILE A 142 14.19 9.30 3.51
C ILE A 142 14.19 9.93 2.12
N PRO A 143 15.34 10.20 1.48
CA PRO A 143 15.39 10.72 0.13
C PRO A 143 14.65 9.81 -0.86
N GLY A 144 13.67 10.40 -1.56
CA GLY A 144 12.77 9.70 -2.49
C GLY A 144 11.41 9.31 -1.90
N VAL A 145 11.20 9.47 -0.60
CA VAL A 145 9.90 9.27 0.05
C VAL A 145 9.22 10.63 0.24
N GLY A 146 8.35 10.98 -0.70
CA GLY A 146 7.58 12.23 -0.64
C GLY A 146 6.31 12.11 0.20
N PRO A 147 5.56 13.22 0.41
CA PRO A 147 4.38 13.28 1.26
C PRO A 147 3.30 12.24 0.92
N GLN A 148 3.07 11.99 -0.36
CA GLN A 148 2.05 11.03 -0.79
C GLN A 148 2.40 9.59 -0.38
N VAL A 149 3.67 9.19 -0.56
CA VAL A 149 4.13 7.84 -0.20
C VAL A 149 4.16 7.67 1.30
N SER A 150 4.68 8.67 2.03
CA SER A 150 4.79 8.63 3.49
C SER A 150 3.42 8.55 4.16
N ARG A 151 2.40 9.30 3.71
CA ARG A 151 1.03 9.21 4.24
C ARG A 151 0.43 7.82 4.09
N HIS A 152 0.55 7.21 2.91
CA HIS A 152 0.07 5.85 2.69
C HIS A 152 0.81 4.80 3.51
N LEU A 153 2.14 4.92 3.61
CA LEU A 153 2.95 4.01 4.43
C LEU A 153 2.66 4.19 5.93
N LEU A 154 2.44 5.43 6.38
CA LEU A 154 2.07 5.75 7.75
C LEU A 154 0.79 4.99 8.16
N VAL A 155 -0.26 5.07 7.34
CA VAL A 155 -1.50 4.33 7.58
C VAL A 155 -1.24 2.83 7.66
N VAL A 156 -0.49 2.26 6.71
CA VAL A 156 -0.16 0.83 6.70
C VAL A 156 0.62 0.43 7.97
N LEU A 157 1.62 1.20 8.37
CA LEU A 157 2.47 0.92 9.53
C LEU A 157 1.71 1.08 10.87
N ARG A 158 0.71 1.97 10.92
CA ARG A 158 -0.12 2.18 12.11
C ARG A 158 -1.31 1.22 12.21
N THR A 159 -1.75 0.68 11.07
CA THR A 159 -2.88 -0.27 11.02
C THR A 159 -2.43 -1.72 11.24
N HIS A 160 -1.19 -2.05 10.87
CA HIS A 160 -0.68 -3.42 10.92
C HIS A 160 0.59 -3.50 11.76
N HIS A 161 0.68 -4.55 12.58
CA HIS A 161 1.86 -4.80 13.40
C HIS A 161 2.87 -5.68 12.65
N PHE A 162 3.90 -5.07 12.11
CA PHE A 162 5.01 -5.78 11.48
C PHE A 162 6.18 -5.89 12.45
N GLN A 163 6.72 -7.09 12.61
CA GLN A 163 7.91 -7.33 13.44
C GLN A 163 9.20 -7.13 12.64
N ARG A 164 9.16 -7.40 11.33
CA ARG A 164 10.30 -7.35 10.42
C ARG A 164 9.94 -6.64 9.10
N ALA A 165 10.94 -6.01 8.49
CA ALA A 165 10.79 -5.31 7.22
C ALA A 165 10.30 -6.22 6.07
N GLU A 166 10.66 -7.50 6.11
CA GLU A 166 10.23 -8.50 5.13
C GLU A 166 8.71 -8.70 5.15
N GLN A 167 8.08 -8.63 6.33
CA GLN A 167 6.62 -8.75 6.46
C GLN A 167 5.91 -7.56 5.81
N LEU A 168 6.41 -6.34 6.03
CA LEU A 168 5.90 -5.15 5.36
C LEU A 168 6.09 -5.24 3.84
N ALA A 169 7.28 -5.67 3.38
CA ALA A 169 7.55 -5.86 1.96
C ALA A 169 6.64 -6.93 1.32
N ALA A 170 6.36 -8.01 2.03
CA ALA A 170 5.43 -9.06 1.59
C ALA A 170 3.99 -8.52 1.52
N TYR A 171 3.55 -7.80 2.55
CA TYR A 171 2.23 -7.15 2.59
C TYR A 171 2.02 -6.17 1.43
N LEU A 172 3.05 -5.39 1.10
CA LEU A 172 3.02 -4.43 -0.02
C LEU A 172 3.23 -5.09 -1.40
N GLY A 173 3.53 -6.39 -1.44
CA GLY A 173 3.70 -7.15 -2.66
C GLY A 173 4.97 -6.82 -3.45
N VAL A 174 6.02 -6.37 -2.77
CA VAL A 174 7.32 -6.04 -3.37
C VAL A 174 8.39 -7.11 -3.14
N VAL A 175 7.98 -8.33 -2.80
CA VAL A 175 8.87 -9.49 -2.70
C VAL A 175 8.82 -10.31 -3.99
N PRO A 176 9.96 -10.88 -4.44
CA PRO A 176 9.96 -11.80 -5.56
C PRO A 176 9.28 -13.13 -5.19
N ILE A 177 8.50 -13.67 -6.11
CA ILE A 177 7.97 -15.03 -6.05
C ILE A 177 8.63 -15.82 -7.16
N GLU A 178 9.20 -16.95 -6.81
CA GLU A 178 9.76 -17.93 -7.73
C GLU A 178 8.71 -19.03 -7.96
N ARG A 179 8.61 -19.48 -9.18
CA ARG A 179 7.80 -20.65 -9.57
C ARG A 179 8.72 -21.63 -10.27
N GLN A 180 9.14 -22.62 -9.53
CA GLN A 180 9.99 -23.70 -10.02
C GLN A 180 9.33 -25.03 -9.65
N SER A 181 9.24 -25.94 -10.59
CA SER A 181 8.75 -27.29 -10.36
C SER A 181 9.55 -28.27 -11.23
N GLY A 182 10.35 -29.12 -10.59
CA GLY A 182 11.28 -30.05 -11.26
C GLY A 182 12.22 -29.33 -12.21
N THR A 183 12.55 -30.01 -13.30
CA THR A 183 13.44 -29.47 -14.37
C THR A 183 12.67 -28.76 -15.49
N SER A 184 11.35 -28.93 -15.57
CA SER A 184 10.52 -28.46 -16.67
C SER A 184 9.89 -27.08 -16.47
N VAL A 185 9.71 -26.63 -15.23
CA VAL A 185 9.13 -25.33 -14.92
C VAL A 185 10.18 -24.43 -14.28
N LEU A 186 10.82 -23.60 -15.07
CA LEU A 186 11.77 -22.57 -14.65
C LEU A 186 11.18 -21.19 -14.93
N GLY A 187 10.21 -20.76 -14.09
CA GLY A 187 9.60 -19.44 -14.21
C GLY A 187 10.54 -18.33 -13.73
N ARG A 188 10.63 -17.22 -14.48
CA ARG A 188 11.34 -16.03 -13.99
C ARG A 188 10.67 -15.49 -12.75
N ALA A 189 11.45 -15.16 -11.72
CA ALA A 189 10.95 -14.50 -10.51
C ALA A 189 10.21 -13.19 -10.86
N ARG A 190 9.03 -13.00 -10.28
CA ARG A 190 8.20 -11.80 -10.47
C ARG A 190 7.79 -11.26 -9.10
N LEU A 191 7.53 -9.95 -9.02
CA LEU A 191 6.94 -9.39 -7.80
C LEU A 191 5.60 -10.05 -7.49
N SER A 192 5.36 -10.34 -6.21
CA SER A 192 4.14 -11.03 -5.74
C SER A 192 2.88 -10.29 -6.12
N LYS A 193 2.94 -8.94 -6.13
CA LYS A 193 1.80 -8.04 -6.37
C LYS A 193 0.62 -8.27 -5.41
N ALA A 194 0.84 -8.99 -4.31
CA ALA A 194 -0.14 -9.09 -3.22
C ALA A 194 -0.35 -7.73 -2.55
N GLY A 195 -1.47 -7.57 -1.83
CA GLY A 195 -1.75 -6.36 -1.07
C GLY A 195 -2.07 -5.11 -1.93
N PRO A 196 -1.97 -3.91 -1.35
CA PRO A 196 -2.53 -2.67 -1.91
C PRO A 196 -1.77 -2.22 -3.17
N ALA A 197 -2.40 -2.42 -4.34
CA ALA A 197 -1.81 -2.08 -5.64
C ALA A 197 -1.45 -0.57 -5.74
N ARG A 198 -2.24 0.28 -5.11
CA ARG A 198 -2.07 1.74 -5.12
C ARG A 198 -0.80 2.17 -4.39
N VAL A 199 -0.60 1.66 -3.16
CA VAL A 199 0.63 1.94 -2.40
C VAL A 199 1.86 1.43 -3.17
N ARG A 200 1.75 0.30 -3.83
CA ARG A 200 2.83 -0.21 -4.68
C ARG A 200 3.11 0.68 -5.89
N ALA A 201 2.09 1.30 -6.50
CA ALA A 201 2.27 2.26 -7.60
C ALA A 201 2.99 3.54 -7.13
N THR A 202 2.64 4.07 -5.96
CA THR A 202 3.35 5.23 -5.39
C THR A 202 4.79 4.87 -5.01
N LEU A 203 5.03 3.67 -4.47
CA LEU A 203 6.37 3.16 -4.17
C LEU A 203 7.23 2.99 -5.43
N TYR A 204 6.63 2.64 -6.57
CA TYR A 204 7.35 2.55 -7.84
C TYR A 204 7.95 3.92 -8.21
N MET A 205 7.15 4.98 -8.19
CA MET A 205 7.63 6.34 -8.49
C MET A 205 8.66 6.82 -7.45
N ALA A 206 8.41 6.56 -6.18
CA ALA A 206 9.35 6.86 -5.10
C ALA A 206 10.70 6.15 -5.30
N ALA A 207 10.70 4.89 -5.71
CA ALA A 207 11.93 4.15 -5.99
C ALA A 207 12.69 4.70 -7.20
N VAL A 208 11.99 5.15 -8.24
CA VAL A 208 12.62 5.84 -9.39
C VAL A 208 13.37 7.10 -8.94
N VAL A 209 12.77 7.89 -8.06
CA VAL A 209 13.42 9.08 -7.47
C VAL A 209 14.55 8.66 -6.54
N ALA A 210 14.31 7.68 -5.66
CA ALA A 210 15.29 7.21 -4.68
C ALA A 210 16.55 6.61 -5.32
N ILE A 211 16.47 5.97 -6.47
CA ILE A 211 17.64 5.51 -7.24
C ILE A 211 18.59 6.68 -7.53
N ARG A 212 18.08 7.89 -7.71
CA ARG A 212 18.90 9.07 -8.02
C ARG A 212 19.43 9.77 -6.78
N TYR A 213 18.64 9.84 -5.71
CA TYR A 213 18.90 10.71 -4.57
C TYR A 213 19.19 9.98 -3.24
N ASN A 214 18.92 8.68 -3.15
CA ASN A 214 19.18 7.90 -1.95
C ASN A 214 20.37 6.96 -2.15
N PRO A 215 21.50 7.14 -1.43
CA PRO A 215 22.72 6.38 -1.65
C PRO A 215 22.52 4.87 -1.45
N HIS A 216 21.76 4.44 -0.45
CA HIS A 216 21.50 3.02 -0.20
C HIS A 216 20.68 2.35 -1.31
N VAL A 217 19.69 3.07 -1.85
CA VAL A 217 18.84 2.57 -2.95
C VAL A 217 19.62 2.58 -4.25
N SER A 218 20.37 3.65 -4.51
CA SER A 218 21.27 3.79 -5.67
C SER A 218 22.30 2.67 -5.73
N ALA A 219 23.00 2.42 -4.64
CA ALA A 219 24.01 1.35 -4.54
C ALA A 219 23.39 -0.05 -4.78
N CYS A 220 22.19 -0.29 -4.22
CA CYS A 220 21.46 -1.54 -4.45
C CYS A 220 21.12 -1.72 -5.93
N TYR A 221 20.59 -0.68 -6.57
CA TYR A 221 20.23 -0.69 -7.99
C TYR A 221 21.44 -0.91 -8.90
N ALA A 222 22.50 -0.11 -8.71
CA ALA A 222 23.74 -0.21 -9.48
C ALA A 222 24.40 -1.60 -9.38
N ARG A 223 24.48 -2.15 -8.17
CA ARG A 223 25.01 -3.51 -7.93
C ARG A 223 24.24 -4.58 -8.70
N LEU A 224 22.92 -4.48 -8.80
CA LEU A 224 22.11 -5.45 -9.55
C LEU A 224 22.29 -5.30 -11.06
N LEU A 225 22.43 -4.09 -11.58
CA LEU A 225 22.75 -3.84 -12.99
C LEU A 225 24.13 -4.39 -13.34
N ALA A 226 25.15 -4.16 -12.50
CA ALA A 226 26.50 -4.71 -12.68
C ALA A 226 26.52 -6.25 -12.71
N ARG A 227 25.53 -6.89 -12.03
CA ARG A 227 25.33 -8.36 -12.10
C ARG A 227 24.49 -8.81 -13.29
N GLY A 228 24.23 -7.96 -14.28
CA GLY A 228 23.45 -8.27 -15.48
C GLY A 228 21.95 -8.40 -15.29
N LYS A 229 21.38 -7.95 -14.15
CA LYS A 229 19.93 -7.97 -13.96
C LYS A 229 19.27 -6.89 -14.80
N ALA A 230 18.09 -7.21 -15.36
CA ALA A 230 17.30 -6.24 -16.13
C ALA A 230 16.88 -5.04 -15.27
N LYS A 231 16.79 -3.83 -15.86
CA LYS A 231 16.44 -2.57 -15.18
C LYS A 231 15.16 -2.69 -14.31
N MET A 232 14.11 -3.34 -14.83
CA MET A 232 12.85 -3.54 -14.08
C MET A 232 12.99 -4.47 -12.87
N VAL A 233 13.87 -5.46 -12.94
CA VAL A 233 14.19 -6.35 -11.80
C VAL A 233 14.95 -5.57 -10.73
N ALA A 234 15.97 -4.79 -11.14
CA ALA A 234 16.72 -3.93 -10.23
C ALA A 234 15.82 -2.86 -9.57
N LEU A 235 14.85 -2.30 -10.32
CA LEU A 235 13.87 -1.35 -9.78
C LEU A 235 12.92 -2.01 -8.75
N GLY A 236 12.47 -3.24 -9.00
CA GLY A 236 11.70 -4.01 -8.01
C GLY A 236 12.46 -4.22 -6.70
N ALA A 237 13.77 -4.50 -6.79
CA ALA A 237 14.63 -4.61 -5.61
C ALA A 237 14.86 -3.24 -4.92
N ALA A 238 14.95 -2.15 -5.69
CA ALA A 238 15.00 -0.78 -5.17
C ALA A 238 13.73 -0.43 -4.38
N MET A 239 12.54 -0.78 -4.90
CA MET A 239 11.27 -0.63 -4.17
C MET A 239 11.30 -1.35 -2.82
N ARG A 240 11.74 -2.62 -2.82
CA ARG A 240 11.87 -3.40 -1.59
C ARG A 240 12.87 -2.77 -0.62
N LYS A 241 14.03 -2.32 -1.10
CA LYS A 241 15.03 -1.63 -0.26
C LYS A 241 14.45 -0.37 0.37
N LEU A 242 13.69 0.42 -0.41
CA LEU A 242 13.02 1.63 0.10
C LEU A 242 12.01 1.30 1.21
N VAL A 243 11.21 0.24 1.04
CA VAL A 243 10.28 -0.24 2.08
C VAL A 243 11.03 -0.66 3.35
N HIS A 244 12.18 -1.33 3.23
CA HIS A 244 13.01 -1.70 4.38
C HIS A 244 13.55 -0.46 5.11
N LEU A 245 13.95 0.59 4.39
CA LEU A 245 14.36 1.86 4.99
C LEU A 245 13.20 2.53 5.74
N CYS A 246 12.01 2.59 5.13
CA CYS A 246 10.82 3.13 5.78
C CYS A 246 10.47 2.39 7.08
N PHE A 247 10.53 1.05 7.06
CA PHE A 247 10.33 0.25 8.27
C PHE A 247 11.41 0.53 9.32
N GLY A 248 12.67 0.66 8.89
CA GLY A 248 13.81 0.94 9.78
C GLY A 248 13.62 2.24 10.56
N VAL A 249 13.41 3.36 9.87
CA VAL A 249 13.21 4.68 10.54
C VAL A 249 11.97 4.69 11.43
N PHE A 250 10.89 4.03 11.00
CA PHE A 250 9.67 3.94 11.80
C PHE A 250 9.88 3.12 13.08
N LYS A 251 10.63 2.02 13.01
CA LYS A 251 10.92 1.14 14.15
C LYS A 251 11.93 1.74 15.12
N THR A 252 13.01 2.34 14.60
CA THR A 252 14.07 2.93 15.44
C THR A 252 13.70 4.29 16.00
N ARG A 253 12.70 4.95 15.44
CA ARG A 253 12.31 6.33 15.76
C ARG A 253 13.41 7.35 15.50
N LEU A 254 14.35 7.00 14.62
CA LEU A 254 15.45 7.88 14.21
C LEU A 254 15.26 8.26 12.74
N PRO A 255 15.50 9.53 12.35
CA PRO A 255 15.46 9.95 10.95
C PRO A 255 16.51 9.20 10.14
N TYR A 256 16.29 9.17 8.83
CA TYR A 256 17.22 8.51 7.90
C TYR A 256 18.64 9.09 7.99
N GLN A 257 19.62 8.22 8.05
CA GLN A 257 21.04 8.53 8.04
C GLN A 257 21.71 7.82 6.87
N ALA A 258 22.40 8.60 6.02
CA ALA A 258 23.10 8.06 4.85
C ALA A 258 24.29 7.18 5.25
N ASP A 259 24.93 7.49 6.37
CA ASP A 259 26.14 6.80 6.88
C ASP A 259 25.82 5.69 7.90
N TYR A 260 24.52 5.34 8.05
CA TYR A 260 24.12 4.29 8.97
C TYR A 260 24.66 2.94 8.51
N ALA A 261 25.68 2.44 9.21
CA ALA A 261 26.14 1.06 9.12
C ALA A 261 25.41 0.26 10.22
N PRO A 262 24.66 -0.81 9.90
CA PRO A 262 24.13 -1.68 10.94
C PRO A 262 25.29 -2.25 11.75
N ALA A 263 25.17 -2.21 13.08
CA ALA A 263 26.11 -2.94 13.93
C ALA A 263 26.11 -4.42 13.49
N THR A 264 27.28 -4.93 13.16
CA THR A 264 27.54 -6.32 12.75
C THR A 264 27.25 -7.28 13.91
#